data_74a195bd7f2669c7d05c214fe80e4c3f
#
_entry.id   74a195bd7f2669c7d05c214fe80e4c3f
#
_cell.length_a   1.000
_cell.length_b   1.000
_cell.length_c   1.000
_cell.angle_alpha   90.00
_cell.angle_beta   90.00
_cell.angle_gamma   90.00
#
_symmetry.space_group_name_H-M   'P 1'
#
loop_
_entity.id
_entity.type
_entity.pdbx_description
1 polymer ?
#
loop_
_entity_poly.entity_id
_entity_poly.type
_entity_poly.pdbx_seq_one_letter_code
_entity_poly.pdbx_strand_id
1 'polypeptide(L)'
;RDSLAIVILSIVSWQAFREGNYLGGALAAAGIIGLTGLIFYFINTTNRKLTYFFSALENNDYTIRFVENEGMQSERLLNHILNRIKSIIQNTRIEIQQKERYYELILNSISSGVIALDDNGFVLQLNRFALKLIDLEVFTHVSQLRKVSPVLVEAFKEIRPGENRRVTYT
;
A
#
# COMPACT_ATOMS: atom_id res chain seq x y z
N ARG A 1 26.68 7.43 -18.88
CA ARG A 1 27.26 8.42 -19.79
C ARG A 1 28.00 9.49 -19.00
N ASP A 2 27.40 10.02 -17.93
CA ASP A 2 27.97 11.09 -17.10
C ASP A 2 29.14 10.59 -16.22
N SER A 3 29.08 9.36 -15.73
CA SER A 3 30.18 8.72 -15.00
C SER A 3 31.43 8.55 -15.88
N LEU A 4 31.25 8.25 -17.15
CA LEU A 4 32.33 8.13 -18.14
C LEU A 4 32.99 9.49 -18.39
N ALA A 5 32.17 10.58 -18.45
CA ALA A 5 32.69 11.92 -18.60
C ALA A 5 33.56 12.37 -17.40
N ILE A 6 33.13 12.01 -16.18
CA ILE A 6 33.93 12.29 -14.97
C ILE A 6 35.26 11.56 -15.00
N VAL A 7 35.29 10.28 -15.41
CA VAL A 7 36.51 9.49 -15.53
C VAL A 7 37.45 10.10 -16.57
N ILE A 8 36.95 10.44 -17.75
CA ILE A 8 37.76 11.07 -18.81
C ILE A 8 38.33 12.41 -18.33
N LEU A 9 37.50 13.27 -17.72
CA LEU A 9 37.94 14.56 -17.18
C LEU A 9 39.00 14.39 -16.07
N SER A 10 38.90 13.36 -15.23
CA SER A 10 39.88 13.10 -14.18
C SER A 10 41.22 12.68 -14.76
N ILE A 11 41.25 11.86 -15.82
CA ILE A 11 42.46 11.49 -16.54
C ILE A 11 43.09 12.71 -17.21
N VAL A 12 42.30 13.50 -17.90
CA VAL A 12 42.77 14.75 -18.56
C VAL A 12 43.31 15.75 -17.53
N SER A 13 42.63 15.93 -16.41
CA SER A 13 43.10 16.81 -15.32
C SER A 13 44.47 16.34 -14.79
N TRP A 14 44.62 15.04 -14.51
CA TRP A 14 45.87 14.43 -14.06
C TRP A 14 47.01 14.64 -15.07
N GLN A 15 46.73 14.42 -16.34
CA GLN A 15 47.74 14.55 -17.40
C GLN A 15 48.21 16.00 -17.59
N ALA A 16 47.25 16.95 -17.54
CA ALA A 16 47.54 18.38 -17.64
C ALA A 16 48.41 18.87 -16.47
N PHE A 17 48.13 18.43 -15.24
CA PHE A 17 49.00 18.76 -14.09
C PHE A 17 50.40 18.18 -14.22
N ARG A 18 50.55 16.95 -14.76
CA ARG A 18 51.85 16.30 -14.98
C ARG A 18 52.71 17.01 -16.03
N GLU A 19 52.08 17.58 -17.05
CA GLU A 19 52.74 18.33 -18.14
C GLU A 19 53.02 19.82 -17.77
N GLY A 20 52.70 20.25 -16.53
CA GLY A 20 52.88 21.61 -16.06
C GLY A 20 51.84 22.62 -16.55
N ASN A 21 50.78 22.13 -17.20
CA ASN A 21 49.67 22.96 -17.63
C ASN A 21 48.62 23.10 -16.49
N TYR A 22 48.98 23.91 -15.49
CA TYR A 22 48.16 24.12 -14.29
C TYR A 22 46.78 24.69 -14.59
N LEU A 23 46.69 25.54 -15.61
CA LEU A 23 45.40 26.20 -16.00
C LEU A 23 44.46 25.20 -16.62
N GLY A 24 44.91 24.30 -17.49
CA GLY A 24 44.12 23.21 -18.06
C GLY A 24 43.68 22.21 -17.01
N GLY A 25 44.58 21.86 -16.10
CA GLY A 25 44.24 20.97 -14.97
C GLY A 25 43.16 21.53 -14.03
N ALA A 26 43.29 22.82 -13.71
CA ALA A 26 42.30 23.52 -12.88
C ALA A 26 40.91 23.61 -13.54
N LEU A 27 40.83 23.88 -14.83
CA LEU A 27 39.56 23.92 -15.58
C LEU A 27 38.92 22.52 -15.63
N ALA A 28 39.68 21.47 -15.85
CA ALA A 28 39.16 20.11 -15.85
C ALA A 28 38.67 19.71 -14.45
N ALA A 29 39.38 20.07 -13.37
CA ALA A 29 38.94 19.85 -11.99
C ALA A 29 37.65 20.59 -11.67
N ALA A 30 37.51 21.86 -12.10
CA ALA A 30 36.27 22.62 -11.94
C ALA A 30 35.09 21.98 -12.70
N GLY A 31 35.35 21.42 -13.89
CA GLY A 31 34.37 20.65 -14.65
C GLY A 31 33.88 19.39 -13.91
N ILE A 32 34.78 18.66 -13.26
CA ILE A 32 34.43 17.47 -12.44
C ILE A 32 33.53 17.89 -11.27
N ILE A 33 33.90 18.95 -10.54
CA ILE A 33 33.12 19.46 -9.42
C ILE A 33 31.73 19.87 -9.90
N GLY A 34 31.63 20.57 -11.02
CA GLY A 34 30.34 20.99 -11.61
C GLY A 34 29.44 19.80 -11.98
N LEU A 35 30.00 18.80 -12.68
CA LEU A 35 29.26 17.57 -13.06
C LEU A 35 28.82 16.79 -11.83
N THR A 36 29.68 16.62 -10.83
CA THR A 36 29.34 15.92 -9.58
C THR A 36 28.22 16.68 -8.84
N GLY A 37 28.27 17.99 -8.78
CA GLY A 37 27.22 18.82 -8.20
C GLY A 37 25.88 18.68 -8.91
N LEU A 38 25.88 18.64 -10.25
CA LEU A 38 24.66 18.41 -11.05
C LEU A 38 24.05 17.01 -10.79
N ILE A 39 24.89 15.97 -10.74
CA ILE A 39 24.44 14.61 -10.44
C ILE A 39 23.82 14.55 -9.03
N PHE A 40 24.51 15.15 -8.05
CA PHE A 40 24.01 15.20 -6.68
C PHE A 40 22.66 15.95 -6.57
N TYR A 41 22.54 17.09 -7.26
CA TYR A 41 21.29 17.84 -7.33
C TYR A 41 20.17 16.98 -7.92
N PHE A 42 20.43 16.27 -9.01
CA PHE A 42 19.43 15.41 -9.67
C PHE A 42 18.98 14.27 -8.76
N ILE A 43 19.93 13.57 -8.11
CA ILE A 43 19.65 12.48 -7.18
C ILE A 43 18.81 12.98 -6.00
N ASN A 44 19.20 14.13 -5.42
CA ASN A 44 18.49 14.70 -4.27
C ASN A 44 17.05 15.09 -4.64
N THR A 45 16.85 15.69 -5.80
CA THR A 45 15.52 16.07 -6.30
C THR A 45 14.65 14.83 -6.53
N THR A 46 15.22 13.78 -7.12
CA THR A 46 14.51 12.51 -7.34
C THR A 46 14.13 11.84 -6.02
N ASN A 47 15.05 11.78 -5.06
CA ASN A 47 14.80 11.22 -3.74
C ASN A 47 13.68 11.98 -2.99
N ARG A 48 13.67 13.30 -3.07
CA ARG A 48 12.61 14.11 -2.48
C ARG A 48 11.24 13.83 -3.12
N LYS A 49 11.18 13.67 -4.43
CA LYS A 49 9.93 13.28 -5.13
C LYS A 49 9.42 11.92 -4.68
N LEU A 50 10.33 10.93 -4.58
CA LEU A 50 9.98 9.59 -4.09
C LEU A 50 9.49 9.63 -2.65
N THR A 51 10.19 10.33 -1.76
CA THR A 51 9.76 10.47 -0.36
C THR A 51 8.38 11.10 -0.28
N TYR A 52 8.13 12.18 -1.03
CA TYR A 52 6.83 12.84 -1.07
C TYR A 52 5.73 11.90 -1.58
N PHE A 53 6.02 11.13 -2.64
CA PHE A 53 5.09 10.14 -3.18
C PHE A 53 4.71 9.07 -2.15
N PHE A 54 5.70 8.46 -1.48
CA PHE A 54 5.44 7.43 -0.48
C PHE A 54 4.72 7.98 0.74
N SER A 55 5.10 9.16 1.24
CA SER A 55 4.38 9.82 2.34
C SER A 55 2.92 10.11 2.01
N ALA A 56 2.64 10.51 0.79
CA ALA A 56 1.26 10.74 0.37
C ALA A 56 0.46 9.43 0.29
N LEU A 57 1.06 8.35 -0.25
CA LEU A 57 0.42 7.03 -0.25
C LEU A 57 0.14 6.52 1.16
N GLU A 58 1.08 6.67 2.08
CA GLU A 58 0.93 6.29 3.49
C GLU A 58 -0.24 7.04 4.15
N ASN A 59 -0.38 8.32 3.85
CA ASN A 59 -1.49 9.16 4.34
C ASN A 59 -2.79 8.98 3.54
N ASN A 60 -2.85 8.02 2.61
CA ASN A 60 -3.99 7.82 1.71
C ASN A 60 -4.35 9.05 0.86
N ASP A 61 -3.37 9.92 0.58
CA ASP A 61 -3.55 11.09 -0.26
C ASP A 61 -3.24 10.75 -1.72
N TYR A 62 -4.29 10.53 -2.49
CA TYR A 62 -4.22 10.25 -3.92
C TYR A 62 -4.46 11.49 -4.78
N THR A 63 -4.49 12.68 -4.19
CA THR A 63 -4.68 13.95 -4.92
C THR A 63 -3.41 14.43 -5.60
N ILE A 64 -2.25 13.98 -5.13
CA ILE A 64 -0.94 14.34 -5.70
C ILE A 64 -0.87 14.01 -7.19
N ARG A 65 -0.26 14.92 -7.95
CA ARG A 65 -0.02 14.74 -9.38
C ARG A 65 1.35 15.28 -9.74
N PHE A 66 2.15 14.47 -10.42
CA PHE A 66 3.45 14.88 -10.96
C PHE A 66 3.28 15.36 -12.40
N VAL A 67 3.92 16.48 -12.72
CA VAL A 67 3.84 17.08 -14.07
C VAL A 67 4.66 16.21 -15.04
N GLU A 68 4.01 15.73 -16.13
CA GLU A 68 4.63 14.79 -17.07
C GLU A 68 5.27 15.48 -18.27
N ASN A 69 4.94 16.76 -18.52
CA ASN A 69 5.37 17.47 -19.73
C ASN A 69 6.57 18.40 -19.51
N GLU A 70 7.10 18.50 -18.30
CA GLU A 70 8.20 19.38 -17.95
C GLU A 70 9.45 18.59 -17.51
N GLY A 71 10.62 19.16 -17.72
CA GLY A 71 11.90 18.59 -17.31
C GLY A 71 12.55 17.65 -18.34
N MET A 72 13.62 16.99 -17.92
CA MET A 72 14.38 16.03 -18.74
C MET A 72 13.54 14.76 -19.06
N GLN A 73 13.89 14.06 -20.12
CA GLN A 73 13.19 12.84 -20.53
C GLN A 73 13.10 11.79 -19.40
N SER A 74 14.16 11.59 -18.62
CA SER A 74 14.18 10.71 -17.46
C SER A 74 13.22 11.16 -16.36
N GLU A 75 13.11 12.46 -16.15
CA GLU A 75 12.22 13.05 -15.15
C GLU A 75 10.74 12.92 -15.53
N ARG A 76 10.43 13.17 -16.80
CA ARG A 76 9.08 12.94 -17.34
C ARG A 76 8.66 11.48 -17.23
N LEU A 77 9.58 10.56 -17.56
CA LEU A 77 9.32 9.12 -17.41
C LEU A 77 9.05 8.74 -15.96
N LEU A 78 9.86 9.23 -15.02
CA LEU A 78 9.64 9.01 -13.59
C LEU A 78 8.27 9.53 -13.14
N ASN A 79 7.94 10.76 -13.49
CA ASN A 79 6.66 11.38 -13.14
C ASN A 79 5.48 10.59 -13.70
N HIS A 80 5.56 10.12 -14.95
CA HIS A 80 4.56 9.26 -15.57
C HIS A 80 4.39 7.94 -14.81
N ILE A 81 5.50 7.28 -14.46
CA ILE A 81 5.49 6.02 -13.70
C ILE A 81 4.85 6.23 -12.33
N LEU A 82 5.22 7.29 -11.59
CA LEU A 82 4.65 7.59 -10.28
C LEU A 82 3.14 7.84 -10.35
N ASN A 83 2.67 8.62 -11.34
CA ASN A 83 1.25 8.85 -11.57
C ASN A 83 0.50 7.54 -11.90
N ARG A 84 1.12 6.66 -12.70
CA ARG A 84 0.55 5.36 -13.06
C ARG A 84 0.44 4.43 -11.85
N ILE A 85 1.50 4.33 -11.03
CA ILE A 85 1.49 3.52 -9.80
C ILE A 85 0.39 4.02 -8.85
N LYS A 86 0.30 5.34 -8.64
CA LYS A 86 -0.77 5.95 -7.84
C LYS A 86 -2.15 5.52 -8.33
N SER A 87 -2.40 5.61 -9.64
CA SER A 87 -3.70 5.25 -10.22
C SER A 87 -4.02 3.77 -10.03
N ILE A 88 -3.03 2.88 -10.18
CA ILE A 88 -3.21 1.44 -9.94
C ILE A 88 -3.60 1.19 -8.48
N ILE A 89 -2.87 1.77 -7.53
CA ILE A 89 -3.15 1.59 -6.09
C ILE A 89 -4.55 2.12 -5.75
N GLN A 90 -4.90 3.31 -6.23
CA GLN A 90 -6.21 3.92 -6.01
C GLN A 90 -7.35 3.05 -6.58
N ASN A 91 -7.21 2.56 -7.81
CA ASN A 91 -8.22 1.71 -8.43
C ASN A 91 -8.38 0.37 -7.71
N THR A 92 -7.26 -0.27 -7.34
CA THR A 92 -7.28 -1.51 -6.55
C THR A 92 -8.00 -1.32 -5.22
N ARG A 93 -7.75 -0.21 -4.54
CA ARG A 93 -8.43 0.10 -3.27
C ARG A 93 -9.94 0.30 -3.45
N ILE A 94 -10.33 1.04 -4.48
CA ILE A 94 -11.75 1.23 -4.81
C ILE A 94 -12.41 -0.14 -5.12
N GLU A 95 -11.74 -1.01 -5.86
CA GLU A 95 -12.25 -2.34 -6.17
C GLU A 95 -12.42 -3.20 -4.90
N ILE A 96 -11.45 -3.17 -3.98
CA ILE A 96 -11.55 -3.88 -2.69
C ILE A 96 -12.75 -3.35 -1.90
N GLN A 97 -12.90 -2.04 -1.77
CA GLN A 97 -14.03 -1.43 -1.04
C GLN A 97 -15.38 -1.78 -1.68
N GLN A 98 -15.46 -1.83 -3.02
CA GLN A 98 -16.68 -2.24 -3.73
C GLN A 98 -17.01 -3.72 -3.46
N LYS A 99 -15.99 -4.59 -3.46
CA LYS A 99 -16.17 -6.02 -3.13
C LYS A 99 -16.64 -6.21 -1.69
N GLU A 100 -16.03 -5.52 -0.72
CA GLU A 100 -16.45 -5.54 0.68
C GLU A 100 -17.91 -5.13 0.83
N ARG A 101 -18.29 -3.99 0.25
CA ARG A 101 -19.67 -3.51 0.28
C ARG A 101 -20.65 -4.49 -0.39
N TYR A 102 -20.24 -5.11 -1.49
CA TYR A 102 -21.04 -6.12 -2.18
C TYR A 102 -21.25 -7.36 -1.31
N TYR A 103 -20.22 -7.86 -0.62
CA TYR A 103 -20.35 -8.96 0.32
C TYR A 103 -21.25 -8.62 1.49
N GLU A 104 -21.13 -7.43 2.06
CA GLU A 104 -22.05 -6.96 3.11
C GLU A 104 -23.51 -6.94 2.63
N LEU A 105 -23.78 -6.43 1.44
CA LEU A 105 -25.12 -6.40 0.87
C LEU A 105 -25.68 -7.81 0.69
N ILE A 106 -24.88 -8.74 0.14
CA ILE A 106 -25.30 -10.15 -0.02
C ILE A 106 -25.63 -10.76 1.34
N LEU A 107 -24.71 -10.67 2.32
CA LEU A 107 -24.90 -11.25 3.64
C LEU A 107 -26.15 -10.69 4.34
N ASN A 108 -26.43 -9.40 4.18
CA ASN A 108 -27.59 -8.76 4.78
C ASN A 108 -28.90 -8.97 4.00
N SER A 109 -28.83 -9.44 2.74
CA SER A 109 -30.01 -9.80 1.94
C SER A 109 -30.53 -11.20 2.22
N ILE A 110 -29.71 -12.07 2.84
CA ILE A 110 -30.07 -13.43 3.18
C ILE A 110 -31.03 -13.44 4.36
N SER A 111 -32.16 -14.13 4.23
CA SER A 111 -33.18 -14.29 5.28
C SER A 111 -32.81 -15.40 6.29
N SER A 112 -31.54 -15.73 6.41
CA SER A 112 -30.99 -16.68 7.39
C SER A 112 -29.86 -16.02 8.18
N GLY A 113 -29.73 -16.38 9.46
CA GLY A 113 -28.61 -15.91 10.28
C GLY A 113 -27.31 -16.55 9.79
N VAL A 114 -26.34 -15.71 9.45
CA VAL A 114 -24.98 -16.13 9.08
C VAL A 114 -24.03 -15.63 10.14
N ILE A 115 -23.25 -16.55 10.72
CA ILE A 115 -22.24 -16.27 11.74
C ILE A 115 -20.97 -17.02 11.35
N ALA A 116 -19.87 -16.34 11.20
CA ALA A 116 -18.54 -16.92 11.04
C ALA A 116 -17.77 -16.74 12.36
N LEU A 117 -17.17 -17.81 12.83
CA LEU A 117 -16.40 -17.87 14.08
C LEU A 117 -14.96 -18.29 13.78
N ASP A 118 -14.04 -17.84 14.61
CA ASP A 118 -12.70 -18.42 14.67
C ASP A 118 -12.68 -19.70 15.55
N ASP A 119 -11.52 -20.36 15.61
CA ASP A 119 -11.32 -21.60 16.39
C ASP A 119 -11.51 -21.38 17.90
N ASN A 120 -11.42 -20.15 18.37
CA ASN A 120 -11.62 -19.81 19.80
C ASN A 120 -13.08 -19.42 20.11
N GLY A 121 -13.94 -19.32 19.09
CA GLY A 121 -15.33 -18.93 19.21
C GLY A 121 -15.59 -17.43 19.17
N PHE A 122 -14.60 -16.61 18.76
CA PHE A 122 -14.81 -15.20 18.49
C PHE A 122 -15.50 -15.02 17.13
N VAL A 123 -16.41 -14.04 17.09
CA VAL A 123 -17.15 -13.71 15.87
C VAL A 123 -16.25 -12.92 14.91
N LEU A 124 -15.97 -13.54 13.76
CA LEU A 124 -15.26 -12.91 12.65
C LEU A 124 -16.23 -12.08 11.79
N GLN A 125 -17.43 -12.63 11.56
CA GLN A 125 -18.44 -11.96 10.74
C GLN A 125 -19.84 -12.46 11.12
N LEU A 126 -20.83 -11.57 11.04
CA LEU A 126 -22.22 -11.92 11.20
C LEU A 126 -23.10 -10.97 10.38
N ASN A 127 -24.29 -11.42 10.00
CA ASN A 127 -25.27 -10.58 9.34
C ASN A 127 -26.34 -10.07 10.32
N ARG A 128 -27.08 -9.04 9.90
CA ARG A 128 -28.14 -8.44 10.72
C ARG A 128 -29.25 -9.44 11.10
N PHE A 129 -29.50 -10.45 10.25
CA PHE A 129 -30.53 -11.45 10.50
C PHE A 129 -30.12 -12.38 11.65
N ALA A 130 -28.81 -12.71 11.76
CA ALA A 130 -28.28 -13.46 12.89
C ALA A 130 -28.53 -12.75 14.23
N LEU A 131 -28.21 -11.43 14.31
CA LEU A 131 -28.47 -10.62 15.52
C LEU A 131 -29.95 -10.63 15.92
N LYS A 132 -30.85 -10.51 14.93
CA LYS A 132 -32.30 -10.56 15.18
C LYS A 132 -32.76 -11.94 15.67
N LEU A 133 -32.18 -13.02 15.12
CA LEU A 133 -32.55 -14.39 15.53
C LEU A 133 -32.11 -14.71 16.95
N ILE A 134 -30.94 -14.24 17.37
CA ILE A 134 -30.42 -14.49 18.72
C ILE A 134 -30.85 -13.42 19.75
N ASP A 135 -31.58 -12.40 19.29
CA ASP A 135 -32.06 -11.28 20.11
C ASP A 135 -30.93 -10.57 20.91
N LEU A 136 -29.81 -10.32 20.23
CA LEU A 136 -28.68 -9.61 20.81
C LEU A 136 -28.31 -8.39 19.95
N GLU A 137 -28.06 -7.25 20.60
CA GLU A 137 -27.58 -6.06 19.90
C GLU A 137 -26.12 -6.21 19.44
N VAL A 138 -25.31 -6.89 20.23
CA VAL A 138 -23.88 -7.13 19.96
C VAL A 138 -23.54 -8.58 20.27
N PHE A 139 -22.90 -9.24 19.32
CA PHE A 139 -22.45 -10.61 19.45
C PHE A 139 -21.00 -10.72 19.00
N THR A 140 -20.07 -10.94 19.95
CA THR A 140 -18.62 -10.97 19.73
C THR A 140 -17.99 -12.33 20.04
N HIS A 141 -18.65 -13.16 20.86
CA HIS A 141 -18.14 -14.46 21.24
C HIS A 141 -19.27 -15.45 21.53
N VAL A 142 -19.07 -16.69 21.15
CA VAL A 142 -20.07 -17.77 21.28
C VAL A 142 -20.61 -17.97 22.71
N SER A 143 -19.80 -17.69 23.73
CA SER A 143 -20.23 -17.79 25.12
C SER A 143 -21.38 -16.85 25.50
N GLN A 144 -21.60 -15.78 24.75
CA GLN A 144 -22.71 -14.84 24.98
C GLN A 144 -24.07 -15.50 24.70
N LEU A 145 -24.11 -16.55 23.84
CA LEU A 145 -25.32 -17.35 23.60
C LEU A 145 -25.85 -18.03 24.86
N ARG A 146 -25.03 -18.16 25.92
CA ARG A 146 -25.50 -18.68 27.21
C ARG A 146 -26.60 -17.83 27.83
N LYS A 147 -26.65 -16.55 27.50
CA LYS A 147 -27.72 -15.64 27.94
C LYS A 147 -29.05 -15.91 27.21
N VAL A 148 -28.98 -16.43 26.00
CA VAL A 148 -30.15 -16.79 25.20
C VAL A 148 -30.57 -18.22 25.51
N SER A 149 -29.66 -19.18 25.36
CA SER A 149 -29.85 -20.59 25.75
C SER A 149 -28.51 -21.28 25.90
N PRO A 150 -28.27 -22.04 27.03
CA PRO A 150 -27.08 -22.87 27.20
C PRO A 150 -26.93 -23.93 26.10
N VAL A 151 -28.06 -24.46 25.59
CA VAL A 151 -28.09 -25.47 24.53
C VAL A 151 -27.48 -24.99 23.23
N LEU A 152 -27.62 -23.69 22.92
CA LEU A 152 -27.00 -23.09 21.74
C LEU A 152 -25.46 -23.08 21.85
N VAL A 153 -24.91 -22.81 23.03
CA VAL A 153 -23.45 -22.80 23.23
C VAL A 153 -22.84 -24.16 22.96
N GLU A 154 -23.50 -25.22 23.46
CA GLU A 154 -23.07 -26.61 23.24
C GLU A 154 -23.18 -26.98 21.76
N ALA A 155 -24.29 -26.64 21.13
CA ALA A 155 -24.50 -26.91 19.72
C ALA A 155 -23.43 -26.26 18.83
N PHE A 156 -23.06 -24.99 19.12
CA PHE A 156 -22.01 -24.27 18.38
C PHE A 156 -20.60 -24.83 18.62
N LYS A 157 -20.34 -25.41 19.80
CA LYS A 157 -19.03 -26.04 20.10
C LYS A 157 -18.84 -27.40 19.47
N GLU A 158 -19.94 -28.17 19.32
CA GLU A 158 -19.90 -29.54 18.85
C GLU A 158 -20.07 -29.70 17.34
N ILE A 159 -20.65 -28.67 16.67
CA ILE A 159 -20.89 -28.74 15.22
C ILE A 159 -19.58 -28.70 14.43
N ARG A 160 -19.46 -29.59 13.47
CA ARG A 160 -18.30 -29.68 12.57
C ARG A 160 -18.60 -29.03 11.21
N PRO A 161 -17.58 -28.60 10.48
CA PRO A 161 -17.76 -28.10 9.12
C PRO A 161 -18.52 -29.08 8.23
N GLY A 162 -19.59 -28.59 7.57
CA GLY A 162 -20.47 -29.44 6.72
C GLY A 162 -21.54 -30.22 7.45
N GLU A 163 -21.63 -30.14 8.79
CA GLU A 163 -22.66 -30.82 9.58
C GLU A 163 -23.89 -29.91 9.74
N ASN A 164 -25.08 -30.53 9.68
CA ASN A 164 -26.38 -29.88 9.94
C ASN A 164 -26.94 -30.39 11.24
N ARG A 165 -27.22 -29.52 12.19
CA ARG A 165 -27.80 -29.85 13.47
C ARG A 165 -29.07 -29.06 13.73
N ARG A 166 -30.15 -29.77 14.09
CA ARG A 166 -31.39 -29.12 14.52
C ARG A 166 -31.34 -28.96 16.04
N VAL A 167 -31.50 -27.70 16.50
CA VAL A 167 -31.55 -27.36 17.90
C VAL A 167 -32.85 -26.63 18.16
N THR A 168 -33.61 -27.11 19.18
CA THR A 168 -34.83 -26.42 19.65
C THR A 168 -34.52 -25.83 21.01
N TYR A 169 -34.78 -24.53 21.14
CA TYR A 169 -34.63 -23.80 22.39
C TYR A 169 -35.86 -22.94 22.61
N THR A 170 -36.27 -22.82 23.83
CA THR A 170 -37.43 -22.01 24.32
C THR A 170 -36.92 -20.96 25.28
#